data_35d1f9af4e699a329a7b119636b87bad
#
_entry.id   35d1f9af4e699a329a7b119636b87bad
#
_cell.length_a   1.000
_cell.length_b   1.000
_cell.length_c   1.000
_cell.angle_alpha   90.00
_cell.angle_beta   90.00
_cell.angle_gamma   90.00
#
_symmetry.space_group_name_H-M   'P 1'
#
loop_
_entity.id
_entity.type
_entity.pdbx_description
1 polymer ?
#
loop_
_entity_poly.entity_id
_entity_poly.type
_entity_poly.pdbx_seq_one_letter_code
_entity_poly.pdbx_strand_id
1 'polypeptide(L)'
;MKDLIEYIVKAIVDFPENVNVTQIDGESTIVFELRVRQEDVGKVIGKKGRTINAIRTLLNATAAKANLRAMLEIVEEEEQSS
;
A
#
# COMPACT_ATOMS: atom_id res chain seq x y z
N MET A 1 -8.80 5.82 -4.56
CA MET A 1 -8.10 4.57 -4.14
C MET A 1 -6.89 4.84 -3.27
N LYS A 2 -6.11 5.84 -3.65
CA LYS A 2 -4.92 6.20 -2.86
C LYS A 2 -5.29 6.54 -1.42
N ASP A 3 -6.34 7.33 -1.24
CA ASP A 3 -6.77 7.74 0.10
C ASP A 3 -7.19 6.54 0.95
N LEU A 4 -7.78 5.54 0.33
CA LEU A 4 -8.19 4.32 1.04
C LEU A 4 -6.97 3.58 1.58
N ILE A 5 -5.93 3.47 0.77
CA ILE A 5 -4.69 2.82 1.20
C ILE A 5 -4.09 3.57 2.36
N GLU A 6 -4.00 4.89 2.24
CA GLU A 6 -3.44 5.72 3.31
C GLU A 6 -4.21 5.56 4.60
N TYR A 7 -5.53 5.59 4.51
CA TYR A 7 -6.38 5.47 5.68
C TYR A 7 -6.15 4.14 6.41
N ILE A 8 -6.18 3.05 5.65
CA ILE A 8 -6.01 1.72 6.24
C ILE A 8 -4.63 1.57 6.85
N VAL A 9 -3.60 1.93 6.11
CA VAL A 9 -2.22 1.73 6.56
C VAL A 9 -1.90 2.59 7.78
N LYS A 10 -2.33 3.85 7.76
CA LYS A 10 -2.08 4.73 8.90
C LYS A 10 -2.75 4.24 10.17
N ALA A 11 -3.85 3.49 10.03
CA ALA A 11 -4.57 2.97 11.19
C ALA A 11 -3.85 1.79 11.85
N ILE A 12 -2.94 1.13 11.14
CA ILE A 12 -2.32 -0.11 11.66
C ILE A 12 -0.83 0.01 11.94
N VAL A 13 -0.18 1.08 11.51
CA VAL A 13 1.26 1.25 11.72
C VAL A 13 1.54 2.10 12.94
N ASP A 14 2.78 2.01 13.43
CA ASP A 14 3.22 2.81 14.58
C ASP A 14 3.67 4.20 14.17
N PHE A 15 4.09 4.36 12.93
CA PHE A 15 4.63 5.63 12.43
C PHE A 15 3.82 6.12 11.24
N PRO A 16 2.56 6.55 11.49
CA PRO A 16 1.69 6.97 10.37
C PRO A 16 2.21 8.19 9.63
N GLU A 17 3.02 9.01 10.26
CA GLU A 17 3.60 10.17 9.60
C GLU A 17 4.59 9.78 8.51
N ASN A 18 5.06 8.53 8.50
CA ASN A 18 5.99 8.04 7.49
C ASN A 18 5.29 7.29 6.37
N VAL A 19 3.97 7.23 6.38
CA VAL A 19 3.22 6.55 5.34
C VAL A 19 3.11 7.45 4.11
N ASN A 20 3.56 6.95 2.98
CA ASN A 20 3.46 7.65 1.70
C ASN A 20 2.96 6.68 0.64
N VAL A 21 2.02 7.13 -0.16
CA VAL A 21 1.50 6.33 -1.26
C VAL A 21 1.70 7.12 -2.55
N THR A 22 2.35 6.48 -3.51
CA THR A 22 2.55 7.05 -4.84
C THR A 22 1.73 6.25 -5.83
N GLN A 23 1.01 6.93 -6.69
CA GLN A 23 0.18 6.30 -7.70
C GLN A 23 0.80 6.49 -9.07
N ILE A 24 0.97 5.39 -9.80
CA ILE A 24 1.51 5.41 -11.15
C ILE A 24 0.43 4.84 -12.06
N ASP A 25 -0.05 5.66 -12.99
CA ASP A 25 -1.14 5.28 -13.88
C ASP A 25 -0.59 4.70 -15.18
N GLY A 26 -1.09 3.52 -15.54
CA GLY A 26 -0.86 2.93 -16.85
C GLY A 26 -2.16 2.93 -17.65
N GLU A 27 -2.16 2.28 -18.80
CA GLU A 27 -3.35 2.24 -19.65
C GLU A 27 -4.50 1.47 -19.01
N SER A 28 -4.20 0.29 -18.47
CA SER A 28 -5.23 -0.54 -17.83
C SER A 28 -4.82 -0.98 -16.44
N THR A 29 -3.71 -0.45 -15.92
CA THR A 29 -3.16 -0.84 -14.64
C THR A 29 -2.80 0.39 -13.83
N ILE A 30 -3.07 0.35 -12.55
CA ILE A 30 -2.63 1.37 -11.62
C ILE A 30 -1.69 0.70 -10.63
N VAL A 31 -0.50 1.26 -10.45
CA VAL A 31 0.45 0.74 -9.47
C VAL A 31 0.51 1.71 -8.30
N PHE A 32 0.32 1.20 -7.11
CA PHE A 32 0.48 1.98 -5.89
C PHE A 32 1.77 1.55 -5.21
N GLU A 33 2.65 2.50 -4.96
CA GLU A 33 3.85 2.25 -4.18
C GLU A 33 3.61 2.78 -2.79
N LEU A 34 3.66 1.89 -1.83
CA LEU A 34 3.43 2.22 -0.43
C LEU A 34 4.77 2.26 0.28
N ARG A 35 5.08 3.40 0.87
CA ARG A 35 6.29 3.56 1.68
C ARG A 35 5.91 3.68 3.13
N VAL A 36 6.56 2.87 3.95
CA VAL A 36 6.40 2.90 5.39
C VAL A 36 7.77 2.73 6.04
N ARG A 37 7.85 2.99 7.32
CA ARG A 37 9.08 2.72 8.03
C ARG A 37 9.34 1.22 8.05
N GLN A 38 10.61 0.86 8.04
CA GLN A 38 11.00 -0.54 8.04
C GLN A 38 10.34 -1.32 9.18
N GLU A 39 10.23 -0.69 10.34
CA GLU A 39 9.61 -1.33 11.51
C GLU A 39 8.14 -1.66 11.30
N ASP A 40 7.49 -0.95 10.37
CA ASP A 40 6.06 -1.14 10.14
C ASP A 40 5.75 -2.08 8.99
N VAL A 41 6.75 -2.50 8.22
CA VAL A 41 6.50 -3.38 7.06
C VAL A 41 5.78 -4.65 7.48
N GLY A 42 6.21 -5.26 8.58
CA GLY A 42 5.56 -6.47 9.06
C GLY A 42 4.10 -6.29 9.42
N LYS A 43 3.75 -5.10 9.94
CA LYS A 43 2.35 -4.81 10.29
C LYS A 43 1.47 -4.69 9.05
N VAL A 44 2.04 -4.11 7.98
CA VAL A 44 1.31 -3.95 6.74
C VAL A 44 1.10 -5.30 6.05
N ILE A 45 2.13 -6.14 6.07
CA ILE A 45 2.02 -7.47 5.46
C ILE A 45 1.06 -8.34 6.27
N GLY A 46 1.20 -8.29 7.59
CA GLY A 46 0.36 -9.07 8.49
C GLY A 46 0.79 -10.52 8.54
N LYS A 47 0.14 -11.25 9.43
CA LYS A 47 0.45 -12.66 9.65
C LYS A 47 0.14 -13.44 8.38
N LYS A 48 1.14 -14.14 7.85
CA LYS A 48 1.00 -14.94 6.63
C LYS A 48 0.51 -14.11 5.44
N GLY A 49 0.80 -12.81 5.45
CA GLY A 49 0.40 -11.94 4.36
C GLY A 49 -1.07 -11.60 4.31
N ARG A 50 -1.82 -11.85 5.37
CA ARG A 50 -3.27 -11.66 5.34
C ARG A 50 -3.69 -10.21 5.19
N THR A 51 -2.98 -9.29 5.86
CA THR A 51 -3.36 -7.89 5.80
C THR A 51 -3.12 -7.33 4.41
N ILE A 52 -1.94 -7.55 3.85
CA ILE A 52 -1.62 -7.03 2.51
C ILE A 52 -2.53 -7.64 1.46
N ASN A 53 -2.86 -8.92 1.60
CA ASN A 53 -3.76 -9.58 0.65
C ASN A 53 -5.17 -9.02 0.73
N ALA A 54 -5.64 -8.68 1.93
CA ALA A 54 -6.95 -8.06 2.09
C ALA A 54 -6.97 -6.69 1.43
N ILE A 55 -5.92 -5.91 1.60
CA ILE A 55 -5.82 -4.60 0.98
C ILE A 55 -5.83 -4.74 -0.54
N ARG A 56 -5.05 -5.68 -1.07
CA ARG A 56 -5.02 -5.92 -2.51
C ARG A 56 -6.38 -6.32 -3.06
N THR A 57 -7.10 -7.14 -2.33
CA THR A 57 -8.44 -7.56 -2.73
C THR A 57 -9.38 -6.36 -2.84
N LEU A 58 -9.36 -5.48 -1.85
CA LEU A 58 -10.19 -4.28 -1.87
C LEU A 58 -9.82 -3.36 -3.03
N LEU A 59 -8.52 -3.19 -3.27
CA LEU A 59 -8.06 -2.34 -4.36
C LEU A 59 -8.51 -2.87 -5.71
N ASN A 60 -8.37 -4.18 -5.92
CA ASN A 60 -8.75 -4.76 -7.18
C ASN A 60 -10.26 -4.73 -7.39
N ALA A 61 -11.04 -4.91 -6.34
CA ALA A 61 -12.48 -4.80 -6.43
C ALA A 61 -12.88 -3.38 -6.84
N THR A 62 -12.22 -2.37 -6.27
CA THR A 62 -12.51 -0.99 -6.61
C THR A 62 -12.07 -0.65 -8.02
N ALA A 63 -10.88 -1.11 -8.41
CA ALA A 63 -10.33 -0.84 -9.74
C ALA A 63 -11.15 -1.51 -10.83
N ALA A 64 -11.70 -2.68 -10.55
CA ALA A 64 -12.48 -3.42 -11.53
C ALA A 64 -13.71 -2.64 -12.01
N LYS A 65 -14.25 -1.79 -11.17
CA LYS A 65 -15.39 -0.95 -11.56
C LYS A 65 -15.02 0.00 -12.68
N ALA A 66 -13.76 0.36 -12.78
CA ALA A 66 -13.27 1.24 -13.84
C ALA A 66 -12.53 0.46 -14.94
N ASN A 67 -12.65 -0.86 -14.95
CA ASN A 67 -11.96 -1.73 -15.88
C ASN A 67 -10.45 -1.61 -15.77
N LEU A 68 -9.96 -1.42 -14.55
CA LEU A 68 -8.53 -1.29 -14.27
C LEU A 68 -8.09 -2.43 -13.36
N ARG A 69 -6.79 -2.69 -13.39
CA ARG A 69 -6.16 -3.61 -12.48
C ARG A 69 -5.28 -2.82 -11.53
N ALA A 70 -5.38 -3.10 -10.24
CA ALA A 70 -4.59 -2.42 -9.25
C ALA A 70 -3.48 -3.32 -8.73
N MET A 71 -2.29 -2.77 -8.60
CA MET A 71 -1.15 -3.46 -8.01
C MET A 71 -0.65 -2.64 -6.84
N LEU A 72 -0.22 -3.33 -5.79
CA LEU A 72 0.29 -2.67 -4.60
C LEU A 72 1.67 -3.22 -4.29
N GLU A 73 2.65 -2.35 -4.24
CA GLU A 73 4.02 -2.71 -3.88
C GLU A 73 4.42 -1.99 -2.62
N ILE A 74 5.09 -2.71 -1.72
CA ILE A 74 5.62 -2.12 -0.51
C ILE A 74 7.08 -1.79 -0.74
N VAL A 75 7.42 -0.53 -0.51
CA VAL A 75 8.80 -0.06 -0.62
C VAL A 75 9.26 0.28 0.78
N GLU A 76 10.32 -0.38 1.24
CA GLU A 76 10.89 -0.06 2.54
C GLU A 76 11.56 1.29 2.47
N GLU A 77 11.20 2.14 3.43
CA GLU A 77 11.91 3.40 3.55
C GLU A 77 13.20 3.13 4.30
N GLU A 78 14.28 3.11 3.56
CA GLU A 78 15.57 2.90 4.18
C GLU A 78 15.96 4.13 4.96
N GLU A 79 16.31 3.92 6.22
CA GLU A 79 16.90 4.99 6.97
C GLU A 79 18.19 5.35 6.27
N GLN A 80 18.29 6.59 5.91
CA GLN A 80 19.50 7.10 5.33
C GLN A 80 20.59 7.09 6.39
N SER A 81 21.25 6.00 6.52
CA SER A 81 22.46 5.98 7.30
C SER A 81 23.56 6.42 6.38
N SER A 82 23.67 7.61 6.17
CA SER A 82 24.80 8.06 5.38
C SER A 82 26.01 8.27 6.28
#